data_ef619674d353fe081a2870c4a2e3fc08
#
_entry.id   ef619674d353fe081a2870c4a2e3fc08
#
_cell.length_a   1.000
_cell.length_b   1.000
_cell.length_c   1.000
_cell.angle_alpha   90.00
_cell.angle_beta   90.00
_cell.angle_gamma   90.00
#
_symmetry.space_group_name_H-M   'P 1'
#
loop_
_entity.id
_entity.type
_entity.pdbx_description
1 polymer ?
#
loop_
_entity_poly.entity_id
_entity_poly.type
_entity_poly.pdbx_seq_one_letter_code
_entity_poly.pdbx_strand_id
1 'polypeptide(L)'
;MRKIVISALLFGCAVLAGAVSHAAQDALADDLTPISRQDWNAVRAAHLLERAGFGGTPDDVARFTAMGPAAAVKALVDFSGAAQADANRHLLPFDESGIHDPGLEPFPTGRPAATDQAKATGEALGIKVKPTGNRRMQPVVDKFFYWLRASRLETDRLAYWWANRMLTTAAPLQEKMALFWHGHFANNEEKVRDYRKMKRQLELFQAKGTGNFRDLLIGAAQDPAMLAFLDAGVNVKGAPNENFAREIMELFTMGVASNGVANYSETDIREAARAFTGWNYQDLSFKENADKHDGAVKKFLGQSGNFDGVQVIDLILGQPATAEFIAAKIYRYLVREDVSDAVRKQLGAELRNNRYELAPLLKKILLSRDFYSAPSMATHIKSPVELAVSTYKKLDLKEVPGVPDFNDATGALGQRLFHPPTVAGWAQGKSRITPGLLLERGNFARDLLFPNINFLPPDRYNQDETIRIVSSKIDQGQDVSTATKPEGKGMGGGGEAMQSMSTAMADRDEDFNTRYGSFRGWQLATQKVKPIPRRPAQLDLAGLVRSQKLLNATQVVDYLLARFIPLAVENADRARLVDFLKNELGTDDVVQAQSYLEEPLRLLLHLIMSLPEYQLG
;
A
#
# COMPACT_ATOMS: atom_id res chain seq x y z
N MET A 1 -7.28 -37.81 27.01
CA MET A 1 -8.18 -36.75 27.50
C MET A 1 -7.54 -36.00 28.69
N ARG A 2 -6.43 -35.31 28.53
CA ARG A 2 -5.78 -34.52 29.61
C ARG A 2 -4.91 -33.34 29.09
N LYS A 3 -5.18 -32.77 27.91
CA LYS A 3 -4.37 -31.65 27.37
C LYS A 3 -5.18 -30.42 26.88
N ILE A 4 -6.48 -30.33 27.14
CA ILE A 4 -7.33 -29.24 26.61
C ILE A 4 -7.81 -28.26 27.71
N VAL A 5 -7.52 -28.51 29.00
CA VAL A 5 -8.09 -27.68 30.08
C VAL A 5 -7.22 -26.46 30.46
N ILE A 6 -6.00 -26.31 29.94
CA ILE A 6 -5.07 -25.25 30.38
C ILE A 6 -5.22 -23.93 29.60
N SER A 7 -5.78 -23.93 28.38
CA SER A 7 -5.90 -22.68 27.59
C SER A 7 -7.03 -21.74 28.04
N ALA A 8 -8.11 -22.24 28.60
CA ALA A 8 -9.26 -21.40 28.99
C ALA A 8 -9.06 -20.64 30.32
N LEU A 9 -8.13 -21.08 31.18
CA LEU A 9 -7.87 -20.44 32.48
C LEU A 9 -6.83 -19.30 32.43
N LEU A 10 -6.02 -19.20 31.37
CA LEU A 10 -5.01 -18.14 31.23
C LEU A 10 -5.53 -16.83 30.65
N PHE A 11 -6.68 -16.83 29.95
CA PHE A 11 -7.28 -15.61 29.41
C PHE A 11 -8.11 -14.82 30.46
N GLY A 12 -8.66 -15.49 31.46
CA GLY A 12 -9.48 -14.84 32.51
C GLY A 12 -8.67 -14.06 33.56
N CYS A 13 -7.37 -14.35 33.72
CA CYS A 13 -6.53 -13.67 34.70
C CYS A 13 -5.76 -12.44 34.17
N ALA A 14 -5.70 -12.25 32.83
CA ALA A 14 -4.98 -11.11 32.24
C ALA A 14 -5.75 -9.77 32.33
N VAL A 15 -7.06 -9.80 32.56
CA VAL A 15 -7.91 -8.59 32.67
C VAL A 15 -7.77 -7.92 34.05
N LEU A 16 -7.29 -8.62 35.08
CA LEU A 16 -7.17 -8.10 36.45
C LEU A 16 -5.78 -7.53 36.82
N ALA A 17 -4.76 -7.63 35.94
CA ALA A 17 -3.41 -7.11 36.18
C ALA A 17 -3.11 -5.77 35.47
N GLY A 18 -4.10 -5.07 34.96
CA GLY A 18 -3.98 -3.92 34.04
C GLY A 18 -3.79 -2.54 34.63
N ALA A 19 -3.51 -2.39 35.92
CA ALA A 19 -3.08 -1.11 36.47
C ALA A 19 -1.55 -1.03 36.64
N VAL A 20 -0.82 -1.32 35.55
CA VAL A 20 0.57 -0.81 35.47
C VAL A 20 0.44 0.69 35.29
N SER A 21 0.87 1.46 36.27
CA SER A 21 0.70 2.92 36.29
C SER A 21 1.26 3.51 34.98
N HIS A 22 0.51 4.41 34.31
CA HIS A 22 0.95 5.19 33.14
C HIS A 22 2.38 5.75 33.34
N ALA A 23 2.70 6.20 34.55
CA ALA A 23 4.02 6.71 34.91
C ALA A 23 5.18 5.72 34.76
N ALA A 24 4.95 4.41 34.95
CA ALA A 24 6.00 3.39 34.76
C ALA A 24 6.19 3.02 33.27
N GLN A 25 5.17 3.23 32.45
CA GLN A 25 5.25 3.03 30.99
C GLN A 25 5.86 4.23 30.27
N ASP A 26 5.66 5.45 30.76
CA ASP A 26 6.33 6.65 30.25
C ASP A 26 7.84 6.61 30.47
N ALA A 27 8.32 5.92 31.52
CA ALA A 27 9.74 5.72 31.79
C ALA A 27 10.47 4.86 30.73
N LEU A 28 9.74 4.19 29.82
CA LEU A 28 10.31 3.40 28.73
C LEU A 28 10.49 4.20 27.41
N ALA A 29 9.94 5.41 27.33
CA ALA A 29 10.05 6.24 26.14
C ALA A 29 11.51 6.58 25.84
N ASP A 30 11.88 6.52 24.55
CA ASP A 30 13.24 6.74 24.03
C ASP A 30 14.31 5.73 24.53
N ASP A 31 13.92 4.69 25.28
CA ASP A 31 14.84 3.63 25.74
C ASP A 31 14.98 2.53 24.66
N LEU A 32 16.08 2.58 23.91
CA LEU A 32 16.40 1.59 22.87
C LEU A 32 17.04 0.30 23.40
N THR A 33 17.12 0.08 24.71
CA THR A 33 17.54 -1.20 25.28
C THR A 33 16.47 -2.27 25.09
N PRO A 34 16.87 -3.56 24.96
CA PRO A 34 15.90 -4.63 24.75
C PRO A 34 14.94 -4.82 25.92
N ILE A 35 13.65 -5.08 25.60
CA ILE A 35 12.66 -5.46 26.59
C ILE A 35 13.00 -6.81 27.23
N SER A 36 12.77 -6.92 28.53
CA SER A 36 13.05 -8.14 29.28
C SER A 36 11.96 -9.21 29.06
N ARG A 37 12.29 -10.48 29.31
CA ARG A 37 11.29 -11.57 29.29
C ARG A 37 10.24 -11.42 30.40
N GLN A 38 10.58 -10.77 31.52
CA GLN A 38 9.66 -10.54 32.63
C GLN A 38 8.58 -9.52 32.25
N ASP A 39 8.94 -8.55 31.41
CA ASP A 39 8.02 -7.52 30.91
C ASP A 39 7.18 -8.02 29.72
N TRP A 40 7.48 -9.20 29.16
CA TRP A 40 6.80 -9.73 27.99
C TRP A 40 5.47 -10.39 28.35
N ASN A 41 4.39 -10.00 27.63
CA ASN A 41 3.05 -10.54 27.84
C ASN A 41 2.23 -10.55 26.53
N ALA A 42 0.98 -11.03 26.60
CA ALA A 42 0.10 -11.13 25.43
C ALA A 42 -0.21 -9.79 24.77
N VAL A 43 -0.37 -8.70 25.55
CA VAL A 43 -0.64 -7.36 25.00
C VAL A 43 0.54 -6.87 24.17
N ARG A 44 1.77 -7.04 24.63
CA ARG A 44 2.98 -6.68 23.90
C ARG A 44 3.23 -7.59 22.70
N ALA A 45 2.89 -8.87 22.79
CA ALA A 45 2.92 -9.77 21.63
C ALA A 45 1.91 -9.38 20.56
N ALA A 46 0.70 -8.99 20.96
CA ALA A 46 -0.32 -8.47 20.04
C ALA A 46 0.13 -7.17 19.38
N HIS A 47 0.70 -6.24 20.14
CA HIS A 47 1.28 -5.00 19.62
C HIS A 47 2.39 -5.28 18.60
N LEU A 48 3.32 -6.18 18.89
CA LEU A 48 4.36 -6.58 17.93
C LEU A 48 3.76 -7.12 16.63
N LEU A 49 2.76 -7.98 16.70
CA LEU A 49 2.08 -8.53 15.52
C LEU A 49 1.32 -7.46 14.73
N GLU A 50 0.74 -6.48 15.39
CA GLU A 50 0.05 -5.37 14.73
C GLU A 50 1.04 -4.46 13.99
N ARG A 51 2.18 -4.11 14.65
CA ARG A 51 3.14 -3.13 14.12
C ARG A 51 4.12 -3.74 13.11
N ALA A 52 4.65 -4.92 13.38
CA ALA A 52 5.59 -5.62 12.51
C ALA A 52 4.92 -6.55 11.49
N GLY A 53 3.58 -6.62 11.50
CA GLY A 53 2.76 -7.36 10.56
C GLY A 53 1.46 -6.63 10.28
N PHE A 54 0.38 -7.39 10.21
CA PHE A 54 -0.99 -6.91 9.99
C PHE A 54 -1.93 -7.49 11.07
N GLY A 55 -1.51 -7.46 12.34
CA GLY A 55 -2.21 -8.10 13.44
C GLY A 55 -2.01 -9.62 13.51
N GLY A 56 -2.72 -10.26 14.43
CA GLY A 56 -2.69 -11.71 14.63
C GLY A 56 -4.02 -12.24 15.16
N THR A 57 -4.26 -13.54 14.96
CA THR A 57 -5.33 -14.27 15.64
C THR A 57 -4.96 -14.48 17.12
N PRO A 58 -5.92 -14.83 17.99
CA PRO A 58 -5.60 -15.21 19.37
C PRO A 58 -4.53 -16.31 19.48
N ASP A 59 -4.53 -17.28 18.56
CA ASP A 59 -3.51 -18.33 18.52
C ASP A 59 -2.13 -17.80 18.14
N ASP A 60 -2.04 -16.83 17.22
CA ASP A 60 -0.80 -16.14 16.90
C ASP A 60 -0.27 -15.39 18.12
N VAL A 61 -1.13 -14.66 18.82
CA VAL A 61 -0.77 -13.91 20.03
C VAL A 61 -0.27 -14.87 21.11
N ALA A 62 -0.97 -15.97 21.35
CA ALA A 62 -0.57 -16.99 22.34
C ALA A 62 0.81 -17.59 21.97
N ARG A 63 1.00 -17.94 20.71
CA ARG A 63 2.27 -18.47 20.19
C ARG A 63 3.43 -17.49 20.39
N PHE A 64 3.26 -16.22 20.01
CA PHE A 64 4.29 -15.19 20.15
C PHE A 64 4.57 -14.85 21.62
N THR A 65 3.55 -14.87 22.47
CA THR A 65 3.70 -14.70 23.92
C THR A 65 4.58 -15.79 24.51
N ALA A 66 4.35 -17.05 24.15
CA ALA A 66 5.14 -18.19 24.63
C ALA A 66 6.61 -18.16 24.19
N MET A 67 6.89 -17.62 22.98
CA MET A 67 8.26 -17.50 22.45
C MET A 67 9.14 -16.55 23.28
N GLY A 68 8.57 -15.51 23.86
CA GLY A 68 9.32 -14.40 24.45
C GLY A 68 9.85 -13.41 23.40
N PRO A 69 10.31 -12.20 23.84
CA PRO A 69 10.53 -11.08 22.91
C PRO A 69 11.62 -11.34 21.86
N ALA A 70 12.77 -11.86 22.26
CA ALA A 70 13.90 -12.08 21.35
C ALA A 70 13.58 -13.12 20.25
N ALA A 71 12.94 -14.23 20.61
CA ALA A 71 12.55 -15.26 19.65
C ALA A 71 11.39 -14.79 18.77
N ALA A 72 10.44 -14.04 19.31
CA ALA A 72 9.32 -13.45 18.57
C ALA A 72 9.81 -12.47 17.49
N VAL A 73 10.68 -11.53 17.83
CA VAL A 73 11.27 -10.58 16.87
C VAL A 73 12.15 -11.30 15.85
N LYS A 74 12.96 -12.28 16.30
CA LYS A 74 13.77 -13.10 15.38
C LYS A 74 12.90 -13.82 14.35
N ALA A 75 11.77 -14.40 14.77
CA ALA A 75 10.86 -15.10 13.87
C ALA A 75 10.23 -14.18 12.80
N LEU A 76 10.06 -12.88 13.11
CA LEU A 76 9.54 -11.89 12.16
C LEU A 76 10.62 -11.35 11.21
N VAL A 77 11.85 -11.18 11.69
CA VAL A 77 12.94 -10.57 10.88
C VAL A 77 13.70 -11.63 10.08
N ASP A 78 13.80 -12.85 10.59
CA ASP A 78 14.45 -13.98 9.91
C ASP A 78 13.42 -14.79 9.12
N PHE A 79 13.39 -14.60 7.82
CA PHE A 79 12.44 -15.27 6.91
C PHE A 79 12.85 -16.70 6.54
N SER A 80 13.81 -17.29 7.22
CA SER A 80 14.21 -18.68 6.95
C SER A 80 13.02 -19.63 7.07
N GLY A 81 12.76 -20.40 6.02
CA GLY A 81 11.60 -21.30 5.94
C GLY A 81 10.27 -20.65 5.55
N ALA A 82 10.19 -19.31 5.42
CA ALA A 82 8.94 -18.64 5.03
C ALA A 82 8.46 -19.08 3.65
N ALA A 83 9.35 -19.23 2.68
CA ALA A 83 8.99 -19.70 1.33
C ALA A 83 8.32 -21.08 1.34
N GLN A 84 8.82 -22.03 2.14
CA GLN A 84 8.20 -23.36 2.29
C GLN A 84 6.86 -23.26 3.04
N ALA A 85 6.78 -22.42 4.07
CA ALA A 85 5.54 -22.19 4.81
C ALA A 85 4.48 -21.50 3.94
N ASP A 86 4.88 -20.57 3.09
CA ASP A 86 4.00 -19.89 2.14
C ASP A 86 3.51 -20.85 1.04
N ALA A 87 4.39 -21.71 0.51
CA ALA A 87 4.00 -22.78 -0.41
C ALA A 87 2.98 -23.73 0.22
N ASN A 88 3.17 -24.10 1.49
CA ASN A 88 2.21 -24.92 2.23
C ASN A 88 0.87 -24.23 2.49
N ARG A 89 0.83 -22.90 2.43
CA ARG A 89 -0.39 -22.07 2.51
C ARG A 89 -1.01 -21.80 1.14
N HIS A 90 -0.49 -22.41 0.07
CA HIS A 90 -0.93 -22.19 -1.30
C HIS A 90 -0.82 -20.73 -1.77
N LEU A 91 0.19 -19.99 -1.29
CA LEU A 91 0.50 -18.66 -1.79
C LEU A 91 1.21 -18.76 -3.14
N LEU A 92 0.39 -18.83 -4.18
CA LEU A 92 0.87 -18.91 -5.55
C LEU A 92 1.47 -17.58 -6.03
N PRO A 93 2.43 -17.62 -6.97
CA PRO A 93 2.85 -16.43 -7.72
C PRO A 93 1.67 -15.72 -8.35
N PHE A 94 1.85 -14.43 -8.67
CA PHE A 94 0.83 -13.69 -9.40
C PHE A 94 0.54 -14.35 -10.75
N ASP A 95 -0.73 -14.70 -10.96
CA ASP A 95 -1.21 -15.37 -12.17
C ASP A 95 -1.61 -14.32 -13.21
N GLU A 96 -0.69 -13.95 -14.08
CA GLU A 96 -0.89 -12.97 -15.14
C GLU A 96 -1.92 -13.42 -16.18
N SER A 97 -2.67 -12.47 -16.76
CA SER A 97 -3.68 -12.78 -17.79
C SER A 97 -3.08 -13.08 -19.16
N GLY A 98 -1.78 -12.90 -19.34
CA GLY A 98 -1.11 -13.10 -20.63
C GLY A 98 -1.51 -12.06 -21.69
N ILE A 99 -1.79 -10.83 -21.27
CA ILE A 99 -2.26 -9.72 -22.12
C ILE A 99 -1.15 -9.07 -22.98
N HIS A 100 0.04 -9.63 -23.02
CA HIS A 100 1.18 -9.07 -23.75
C HIS A 100 0.86 -8.88 -25.24
N ASP A 101 1.24 -7.74 -25.77
CA ASP A 101 1.26 -7.50 -27.21
C ASP A 101 2.67 -6.99 -27.59
N PRO A 102 3.55 -7.87 -28.10
CA PRO A 102 4.92 -7.52 -28.46
C PRO A 102 5.00 -6.45 -29.57
N GLY A 103 3.91 -6.20 -30.29
CA GLY A 103 3.85 -5.15 -31.29
C GLY A 103 3.69 -3.73 -30.74
N LEU A 104 3.51 -3.59 -29.42
CA LEU A 104 3.38 -2.30 -28.74
C LEU A 104 4.59 -1.91 -27.88
N GLU A 105 5.65 -2.69 -27.87
CA GLU A 105 6.88 -2.39 -27.14
C GLU A 105 7.88 -1.57 -28.00
N PRO A 106 8.53 -0.52 -27.46
CA PRO A 106 8.30 0.07 -26.15
C PRO A 106 6.98 0.82 -26.07
N PHE A 107 6.33 0.73 -24.91
CA PHE A 107 4.98 1.27 -24.72
C PHE A 107 4.97 2.81 -24.84
N PRO A 108 4.05 3.42 -25.62
CA PRO A 108 4.03 4.87 -25.78
C PRO A 108 3.77 5.57 -24.43
N THR A 109 4.58 6.59 -24.13
CA THR A 109 4.51 7.33 -22.85
C THR A 109 3.26 8.21 -22.74
N GLY A 110 2.54 8.44 -23.84
CA GLY A 110 1.33 9.23 -23.85
C GLY A 110 0.56 9.16 -25.15
N ARG A 111 -0.61 9.79 -25.15
CA ARG A 111 -1.51 9.85 -26.30
C ARG A 111 -0.85 10.45 -27.57
N PRO A 112 -0.08 11.55 -27.51
CA PRO A 112 0.64 12.06 -28.68
C PRO A 112 1.63 11.02 -29.24
N ALA A 113 2.42 10.37 -28.35
CA ALA A 113 3.37 9.35 -28.75
C ALA A 113 2.69 8.13 -29.40
N ALA A 114 1.51 7.73 -28.91
CA ALA A 114 0.72 6.66 -29.52
C ALA A 114 0.21 7.05 -30.92
N THR A 115 -0.21 8.30 -31.11
CA THR A 115 -0.65 8.84 -32.40
C THR A 115 0.52 8.88 -33.40
N ASP A 116 1.70 9.29 -32.97
CA ASP A 116 2.90 9.34 -33.80
C ASP A 116 3.36 7.93 -34.18
N GLN A 117 3.32 6.98 -33.25
CA GLN A 117 3.60 5.58 -33.54
C GLN A 117 2.58 4.98 -34.53
N ALA A 118 1.30 5.34 -34.38
CA ALA A 118 0.26 4.92 -35.33
C ALA A 118 0.51 5.51 -36.73
N LYS A 119 0.93 6.78 -36.84
CA LYS A 119 1.30 7.43 -38.10
C LYS A 119 2.51 6.71 -38.75
N ALA A 120 3.57 6.51 -37.98
CA ALA A 120 4.77 5.82 -38.47
C ALA A 120 4.46 4.39 -38.96
N THR A 121 3.62 3.65 -38.22
CA THR A 121 3.16 2.32 -38.64
C THR A 121 2.36 2.38 -39.94
N GLY A 122 1.48 3.39 -40.08
CA GLY A 122 0.71 3.61 -41.32
C GLY A 122 1.61 3.93 -42.51
N GLU A 123 2.58 4.79 -42.33
CA GLU A 123 3.56 5.15 -43.37
C GLU A 123 4.38 3.93 -43.80
N ALA A 124 4.87 3.10 -42.85
CA ALA A 124 5.58 1.85 -43.13
C ALA A 124 4.74 0.84 -43.92
N LEU A 125 3.41 0.88 -43.77
CA LEU A 125 2.46 0.05 -44.51
C LEU A 125 1.98 0.69 -45.83
N GLY A 126 2.55 1.83 -46.23
CA GLY A 126 2.14 2.56 -47.44
C GLY A 126 0.76 3.23 -47.34
N ILE A 127 0.25 3.41 -46.12
CA ILE A 127 -1.05 4.03 -45.85
C ILE A 127 -0.84 5.51 -45.58
N LYS A 128 -1.33 6.42 -46.48
CA LYS A 128 -1.35 7.85 -46.20
C LYS A 128 -2.30 8.13 -45.04
N VAL A 129 -1.74 8.44 -43.88
CA VAL A 129 -2.50 8.85 -42.69
C VAL A 129 -2.81 10.32 -42.83
N LYS A 130 -4.06 10.66 -43.10
CA LYS A 130 -4.53 12.05 -42.94
C LYS A 130 -4.70 12.30 -41.44
N PRO A 131 -4.37 13.51 -40.92
CA PRO A 131 -4.63 13.88 -39.53
C PRO A 131 -6.11 13.73 -39.15
N THR A 132 -7.01 13.81 -40.11
CA THR A 132 -8.46 13.75 -39.97
C THR A 132 -8.98 12.35 -40.33
N GLY A 133 -9.24 11.51 -39.30
CA GLY A 133 -10.22 10.45 -39.36
C GLY A 133 -9.98 9.27 -40.31
N ASN A 134 -8.75 8.78 -40.45
CA ASN A 134 -8.56 7.58 -41.25
C ASN A 134 -8.86 6.31 -40.43
N ARG A 135 -10.05 5.73 -40.57
CA ARG A 135 -10.49 4.49 -39.91
C ARG A 135 -9.50 3.32 -40.08
N ARG A 136 -8.58 3.36 -41.05
CA ARG A 136 -7.56 2.33 -41.26
C ARG A 136 -6.51 2.28 -40.14
N MET A 137 -6.35 3.38 -39.36
CA MET A 137 -5.45 3.43 -38.20
C MET A 137 -6.13 3.00 -36.90
N GLN A 138 -7.43 2.82 -36.89
CA GLN A 138 -8.20 2.41 -35.72
C GLN A 138 -7.62 1.16 -35.03
N PRO A 139 -7.17 0.09 -35.71
CA PRO A 139 -6.61 -1.07 -35.04
C PRO A 139 -5.36 -0.78 -34.18
N VAL A 140 -4.52 0.19 -34.56
CA VAL A 140 -3.34 0.58 -33.76
C VAL A 140 -3.76 1.40 -32.56
N VAL A 141 -4.71 2.31 -32.74
CA VAL A 141 -5.29 3.11 -31.65
C VAL A 141 -6.01 2.20 -30.65
N ASP A 142 -6.77 1.22 -31.14
CA ASP A 142 -7.49 0.25 -30.31
C ASP A 142 -6.51 -0.63 -29.48
N LYS A 143 -5.40 -1.06 -30.07
CA LYS A 143 -4.35 -1.81 -29.36
C LYS A 143 -3.75 -0.98 -28.23
N PHE A 144 -3.43 0.28 -28.47
CA PHE A 144 -2.91 1.17 -27.44
C PHE A 144 -3.88 1.30 -26.25
N PHE A 145 -5.15 1.59 -26.52
CA PHE A 145 -6.14 1.75 -25.46
C PHE A 145 -6.44 0.41 -24.77
N TYR A 146 -6.44 -0.69 -25.51
CA TYR A 146 -6.56 -2.03 -24.93
C TYR A 146 -5.44 -2.30 -23.94
N TRP A 147 -4.17 -2.10 -24.33
CA TRP A 147 -3.03 -2.29 -23.43
C TRP A 147 -3.15 -1.42 -22.18
N LEU A 148 -3.41 -0.14 -22.36
CA LEU A 148 -3.54 0.82 -21.26
C LEU A 148 -4.61 0.39 -20.25
N ARG A 149 -5.76 -0.09 -20.73
CA ARG A 149 -6.88 -0.52 -19.88
C ARG A 149 -6.64 -1.90 -19.27
N ALA A 150 -6.07 -2.81 -20.01
CA ALA A 150 -5.71 -4.13 -19.54
C ALA A 150 -4.61 -4.05 -18.45
N SER A 151 -3.59 -3.21 -18.64
CA SER A 151 -2.57 -2.95 -17.63
C SER A 151 -3.17 -2.41 -16.32
N ARG A 152 -4.11 -1.47 -16.39
CA ARG A 152 -4.80 -0.96 -15.19
C ARG A 152 -5.57 -2.07 -14.45
N LEU A 153 -6.31 -2.90 -15.16
CA LEU A 153 -7.03 -4.04 -14.56
C LEU A 153 -6.08 -5.08 -13.98
N GLU A 154 -4.95 -5.35 -14.64
CA GLU A 154 -3.90 -6.22 -14.08
C GLU A 154 -3.25 -5.63 -12.84
N THR A 155 -3.07 -4.30 -12.77
CA THR A 155 -2.56 -3.64 -11.57
C THR A 155 -3.55 -3.75 -10.41
N ASP A 156 -4.86 -3.62 -10.66
CA ASP A 156 -5.90 -3.86 -9.64
C ASP A 156 -5.88 -5.32 -9.14
N ARG A 157 -5.67 -6.29 -10.04
CA ARG A 157 -5.49 -7.70 -9.67
C ARG A 157 -4.20 -7.93 -8.88
N LEU A 158 -3.12 -7.25 -9.23
CA LEU A 158 -1.85 -7.30 -8.50
C LEU A 158 -2.01 -6.78 -7.08
N ALA A 159 -2.75 -5.69 -6.88
CA ALA A 159 -3.05 -5.15 -5.57
C ALA A 159 -3.91 -6.13 -4.73
N TYR A 160 -4.91 -6.75 -5.34
CA TYR A 160 -5.73 -7.78 -4.70
C TYR A 160 -4.90 -9.04 -4.32
N TRP A 161 -4.03 -9.49 -5.21
CA TRP A 161 -3.10 -10.59 -4.94
C TRP A 161 -2.15 -10.25 -3.80
N TRP A 162 -1.61 -9.03 -3.77
CA TRP A 162 -0.72 -8.58 -2.71
C TRP A 162 -1.43 -8.47 -1.36
N ALA A 163 -2.67 -8.01 -1.34
CA ALA A 163 -3.51 -8.01 -0.13
C ALA A 163 -3.72 -9.44 0.43
N ASN A 164 -3.94 -10.43 -0.44
CA ASN A 164 -4.01 -11.83 -0.04
C ASN A 164 -2.67 -12.34 0.55
N ARG A 165 -1.53 -11.94 0.00
CA ARG A 165 -0.23 -12.23 0.61
C ARG A 165 -0.09 -11.59 1.98
N MET A 166 -0.41 -10.31 2.13
CA MET A 166 -0.38 -9.62 3.43
C MET A 166 -1.24 -10.35 4.48
N LEU A 167 -2.39 -10.87 4.06
CA LEU A 167 -3.32 -11.60 4.94
C LEU A 167 -2.74 -12.93 5.42
N THR A 168 -2.08 -13.69 4.54
CA THR A 168 -1.84 -15.13 4.77
C THR A 168 -0.36 -15.54 4.85
N THR A 169 0.59 -14.66 4.50
CA THR A 169 2.02 -14.99 4.46
C THR A 169 2.59 -15.44 5.83
N ALA A 170 3.60 -16.30 5.78
CA ALA A 170 4.43 -16.66 6.95
C ALA A 170 5.48 -15.57 7.28
N ALA A 171 5.73 -14.61 6.37
CA ALA A 171 6.69 -13.53 6.52
C ALA A 171 6.00 -12.14 6.56
N PRO A 172 5.15 -11.86 7.56
CA PRO A 172 4.34 -10.63 7.58
C PRO A 172 5.19 -9.35 7.61
N LEU A 173 6.36 -9.35 8.24
CA LEU A 173 7.25 -8.19 8.25
C LEU A 173 7.83 -7.90 6.86
N GLN A 174 8.07 -8.91 6.04
CA GLN A 174 8.51 -8.73 4.65
C GLN A 174 7.47 -7.91 3.86
N GLU A 175 6.21 -8.29 3.93
CA GLU A 175 5.12 -7.57 3.24
C GLU A 175 4.87 -6.19 3.88
N LYS A 176 5.03 -6.06 5.20
CA LYS A 176 4.94 -4.78 5.91
C LYS A 176 6.02 -3.80 5.45
N MET A 177 7.25 -4.26 5.32
CA MET A 177 8.35 -3.45 4.81
C MET A 177 8.22 -3.18 3.31
N ALA A 178 7.71 -4.13 2.51
CA ALA A 178 7.39 -3.86 1.11
C ALA A 178 6.34 -2.74 0.98
N LEU A 179 5.31 -2.72 1.84
CA LEU A 179 4.31 -1.63 1.89
C LEU A 179 4.94 -0.28 2.30
N PHE A 180 5.88 -0.29 3.25
CA PHE A 180 6.65 0.89 3.61
C PHE A 180 7.44 1.44 2.40
N TRP A 181 8.20 0.59 1.72
CA TRP A 181 9.01 0.99 0.57
C TRP A 181 8.15 1.40 -0.64
N HIS A 182 6.99 0.78 -0.83
CA HIS A 182 6.02 1.21 -1.84
C HIS A 182 5.50 2.64 -1.59
N GLY A 183 5.39 3.05 -0.33
CA GLY A 183 5.08 4.44 0.03
C GLY A 183 6.28 5.37 0.00
N HIS A 184 7.50 4.86 0.22
CA HIS A 184 8.73 5.64 0.24
C HIS A 184 9.30 5.91 -1.17
N PHE A 185 9.34 4.89 -2.02
CA PHE A 185 9.71 4.98 -3.45
C PHE A 185 8.45 5.02 -4.31
N ALA A 186 7.56 5.96 -4.00
CA ALA A 186 6.24 6.01 -4.59
C ALA A 186 6.29 6.33 -6.08
N ASN A 187 5.60 5.53 -6.87
CA ASN A 187 5.28 5.81 -8.26
C ASN A 187 3.84 5.41 -8.58
N ASN A 188 3.26 6.01 -9.61
CA ASN A 188 1.85 5.89 -9.91
C ASN A 188 1.63 5.18 -11.25
N GLU A 189 0.79 4.15 -11.24
CA GLU A 189 0.43 3.37 -12.44
C GLU A 189 -0.16 4.24 -13.55
N GLU A 190 -0.90 5.30 -13.24
CA GLU A 190 -1.48 6.19 -14.25
C GLU A 190 -0.43 6.88 -15.13
N LYS A 191 0.81 7.08 -14.62
CA LYS A 191 1.95 7.59 -15.38
C LYS A 191 2.82 6.46 -15.94
N VAL A 192 3.08 5.41 -15.17
CA VAL A 192 3.93 4.27 -15.58
C VAL A 192 3.25 3.42 -16.67
N ARG A 193 1.96 3.16 -16.53
CA ARG A 193 1.08 2.49 -17.51
C ARG A 193 1.51 1.09 -17.93
N ASP A 194 2.21 0.39 -17.04
CA ASP A 194 2.69 -0.97 -17.28
C ASP A 194 2.70 -1.76 -15.97
N TYR A 195 1.72 -2.64 -15.78
CA TYR A 195 1.58 -3.47 -14.57
C TYR A 195 2.81 -4.35 -14.31
N ARG A 196 3.55 -4.75 -15.37
CA ARG A 196 4.75 -5.58 -15.24
C ARG A 196 5.87 -4.82 -14.50
N LYS A 197 6.00 -3.52 -14.80
CA LYS A 197 6.93 -2.62 -14.09
C LYS A 197 6.52 -2.44 -12.63
N MET A 198 5.21 -2.26 -12.36
CA MET A 198 4.68 -2.15 -11.00
C MET A 198 4.92 -3.45 -10.20
N LYS A 199 4.67 -4.61 -10.82
CA LYS A 199 4.94 -5.93 -10.25
C LYS A 199 6.42 -6.11 -9.91
N ARG A 200 7.31 -5.80 -10.86
CA ARG A 200 8.76 -5.91 -10.67
C ARG A 200 9.26 -5.05 -9.53
N GLN A 201 8.74 -3.84 -9.39
CA GLN A 201 9.07 -2.97 -8.27
C GLN A 201 8.59 -3.54 -6.94
N LEU A 202 7.38 -4.10 -6.88
CA LEU A 202 6.90 -4.80 -5.69
C LEU A 202 7.82 -5.99 -5.32
N GLU A 203 8.20 -6.81 -6.30
CA GLU A 203 9.12 -7.93 -6.11
C GLU A 203 10.50 -7.47 -5.60
N LEU A 204 11.00 -6.33 -6.07
CA LEU A 204 12.21 -5.70 -5.53
C LEU A 204 12.06 -5.35 -4.05
N PHE A 205 10.94 -4.73 -3.66
CA PHE A 205 10.69 -4.37 -2.27
C PHE A 205 10.52 -5.59 -1.37
N GLN A 206 9.86 -6.64 -1.83
CA GLN A 206 9.75 -7.92 -1.12
C GLN A 206 11.12 -8.60 -0.95
N ALA A 207 11.94 -8.61 -1.99
CA ALA A 207 13.23 -9.28 -1.97
C ALA A 207 14.30 -8.54 -1.15
N LYS A 208 14.32 -7.20 -1.22
CA LYS A 208 15.40 -6.37 -0.65
C LYS A 208 14.95 -5.46 0.50
N GLY A 209 13.66 -5.36 0.78
CA GLY A 209 13.11 -4.39 1.73
C GLY A 209 13.52 -4.55 3.19
N THR A 210 14.11 -5.69 3.56
CA THR A 210 14.68 -5.97 4.89
C THR A 210 16.17 -6.29 4.85
N GLY A 211 16.78 -6.24 3.65
CA GLY A 211 18.19 -6.49 3.40
C GLY A 211 19.05 -5.22 3.49
N ASN A 212 19.92 -5.02 2.51
CA ASN A 212 20.80 -3.85 2.46
C ASN A 212 20.13 -2.65 1.78
N PHE A 213 20.08 -1.50 2.46
CA PHE A 213 19.42 -0.31 1.92
C PHE A 213 20.13 0.26 0.68
N ARG A 214 21.47 0.14 0.57
CA ARG A 214 22.19 0.55 -0.63
C ARG A 214 21.71 -0.22 -1.87
N ASP A 215 21.61 -1.54 -1.73
CA ASP A 215 21.16 -2.41 -2.83
C ASP A 215 19.71 -2.18 -3.19
N LEU A 216 18.89 -1.86 -2.19
CA LEU A 216 17.48 -1.50 -2.40
C LEU A 216 17.38 -0.14 -3.12
N LEU A 217 18.13 0.86 -2.69
CA LEU A 217 18.14 2.20 -3.27
C LEU A 217 18.60 2.18 -4.73
N ILE A 218 19.70 1.48 -5.02
CA ILE A 218 20.19 1.32 -6.40
C ILE A 218 19.15 0.58 -7.24
N GLY A 219 18.57 -0.50 -6.71
CA GLY A 219 17.52 -1.24 -7.39
C GLY A 219 16.29 -0.39 -7.70
N ALA A 220 15.85 0.46 -6.76
CA ALA A 220 14.74 1.38 -6.95
C ALA A 220 15.08 2.52 -7.91
N ALA A 221 16.31 3.06 -7.86
CA ALA A 221 16.77 4.12 -8.75
C ALA A 221 16.91 3.64 -10.22
N GLN A 222 17.23 2.36 -10.42
CA GLN A 222 17.35 1.73 -11.73
C GLN A 222 16.06 1.00 -12.17
N ASP A 223 15.01 1.05 -11.35
CA ASP A 223 13.75 0.38 -11.65
C ASP A 223 13.02 1.07 -12.82
N PRO A 224 12.56 0.31 -13.84
CA PRO A 224 11.87 0.88 -14.99
C PRO A 224 10.59 1.66 -14.65
N ALA A 225 9.88 1.29 -13.57
CA ALA A 225 8.71 2.06 -13.14
C ALA A 225 9.13 3.43 -12.59
N MET A 226 10.19 3.49 -11.78
CA MET A 226 10.73 4.74 -11.24
C MET A 226 11.29 5.64 -12.33
N LEU A 227 12.08 5.09 -13.25
CA LEU A 227 12.65 5.82 -14.37
C LEU A 227 11.57 6.40 -15.31
N ALA A 228 10.48 5.64 -15.54
CA ALA A 228 9.32 6.13 -16.30
C ALA A 228 8.56 7.21 -15.52
N PHE A 229 8.37 7.02 -14.22
CA PHE A 229 7.61 7.94 -13.38
C PHE A 229 8.30 9.30 -13.23
N LEU A 230 9.62 9.33 -13.10
CA LEU A 230 10.41 10.56 -12.92
C LEU A 230 11.03 11.10 -14.23
N ASP A 231 10.59 10.60 -15.39
CA ASP A 231 11.03 11.05 -16.73
C ASP A 231 12.57 10.99 -16.89
N ALA A 232 13.23 9.98 -16.32
CA ALA A 232 14.68 9.86 -16.36
C ALA A 232 15.24 9.81 -17.80
N GLY A 233 14.48 9.30 -18.75
CA GLY A 233 14.89 9.20 -20.16
C GLY A 233 15.15 10.52 -20.87
N VAL A 234 14.63 11.67 -20.35
CA VAL A 234 14.93 13.02 -20.88
C VAL A 234 16.18 13.65 -20.27
N ASN A 235 16.76 13.04 -19.23
CA ASN A 235 17.98 13.50 -18.59
C ASN A 235 19.20 13.09 -19.41
N VAL A 236 19.74 14.01 -20.22
CA VAL A 236 20.81 13.75 -21.18
C VAL A 236 21.94 14.77 -21.08
N LYS A 237 23.14 14.39 -21.52
CA LYS A 237 24.30 15.27 -21.62
C LYS A 237 23.94 16.54 -22.37
N GLY A 238 24.29 17.70 -21.80
CA GLY A 238 23.98 19.02 -22.36
C GLY A 238 22.60 19.57 -22.02
N ALA A 239 21.67 18.71 -21.53
CA ALA A 239 20.34 19.10 -21.06
C ALA A 239 19.95 18.26 -19.82
N PRO A 240 20.66 18.40 -18.68
CA PRO A 240 20.37 17.63 -17.48
C PRO A 240 18.99 18.01 -16.92
N ASN A 241 18.22 17.01 -16.49
CA ASN A 241 16.94 17.16 -15.82
C ASN A 241 17.09 16.86 -14.33
N GLU A 242 16.84 17.85 -13.49
CA GLU A 242 17.06 17.78 -12.04
C GLU A 242 16.02 16.93 -11.29
N ASN A 243 14.86 16.68 -11.88
CA ASN A 243 13.71 16.06 -11.17
C ASN A 243 14.11 14.75 -10.48
N PHE A 244 14.69 13.81 -11.23
CA PHE A 244 15.11 12.53 -10.68
C PHE A 244 16.18 12.67 -9.57
N ALA A 245 17.18 13.52 -9.76
CA ALA A 245 18.24 13.76 -8.79
C ALA A 245 17.69 14.41 -7.50
N ARG A 246 16.77 15.36 -7.65
CA ARG A 246 16.11 16.03 -6.52
C ARG A 246 15.37 15.01 -5.65
N GLU A 247 14.56 14.14 -6.26
CA GLU A 247 13.80 13.14 -5.51
C GLU A 247 14.70 12.11 -4.80
N ILE A 248 15.78 11.67 -5.45
CA ILE A 248 16.78 10.80 -4.83
C ILE A 248 17.36 11.45 -3.55
N MET A 249 17.68 12.74 -3.57
CA MET A 249 18.28 13.42 -2.44
C MET A 249 17.25 13.83 -1.39
N GLU A 250 16.12 14.37 -1.81
CA GLU A 250 15.11 14.98 -0.94
C GLU A 250 14.20 13.95 -0.29
N LEU A 251 13.53 13.10 -1.09
CA LEU A 251 12.50 12.20 -0.59
C LEU A 251 13.04 10.83 -0.23
N PHE A 252 14.06 10.35 -0.95
CA PHE A 252 14.48 8.95 -0.86
C PHE A 252 15.71 8.72 0.03
N THR A 253 16.50 9.78 0.35
CA THR A 253 17.73 9.60 1.13
C THR A 253 17.96 10.58 2.26
N MET A 254 18.30 11.85 1.98
CA MET A 254 18.81 12.79 3.00
C MET A 254 17.73 13.66 3.64
N GLY A 255 16.61 13.92 2.92
CA GLY A 255 15.71 15.00 3.31
C GLY A 255 16.31 16.40 3.04
N VAL A 256 15.47 17.43 3.09
CA VAL A 256 15.87 18.81 2.75
C VAL A 256 16.90 19.36 3.75
N ALA A 257 16.66 19.16 5.04
CA ALA A 257 17.46 19.75 6.11
C ALA A 257 17.50 18.84 7.35
N SER A 258 18.59 18.97 8.10
CA SER A 258 18.76 18.37 9.42
C SER A 258 19.04 19.48 10.43
N ASN A 259 18.21 19.56 11.49
CA ASN A 259 18.35 20.60 12.53
C ASN A 259 18.39 22.05 11.98
N GLY A 260 17.60 22.32 10.93
CA GLY A 260 17.55 23.67 10.30
C GLY A 260 18.72 23.98 9.35
N VAL A 261 19.65 23.05 9.15
CA VAL A 261 20.75 23.17 8.19
C VAL A 261 20.44 22.34 6.95
N ALA A 262 20.57 22.94 5.77
CA ALA A 262 20.36 22.24 4.50
C ALA A 262 21.38 21.09 4.34
N ASN A 263 20.90 19.92 3.93
CA ASN A 263 21.73 18.73 3.75
C ASN A 263 22.53 18.76 2.43
N TYR A 264 22.11 19.58 1.48
CA TYR A 264 22.73 19.76 0.16
C TYR A 264 22.34 21.13 -0.42
N SER A 265 23.00 21.53 -1.49
CA SER A 265 22.70 22.75 -2.23
C SER A 265 22.02 22.47 -3.58
N GLU A 266 21.43 23.51 -4.19
CA GLU A 266 20.89 23.42 -5.57
C GLU A 266 22.00 23.05 -6.59
N THR A 267 23.26 23.41 -6.30
CA THR A 267 24.38 23.00 -7.14
C THR A 267 24.62 21.50 -7.04
N ASP A 268 24.51 20.91 -5.85
CA ASP A 268 24.61 19.46 -5.69
C ASP A 268 23.53 18.72 -6.47
N ILE A 269 22.30 19.23 -6.50
CA ILE A 269 21.21 18.62 -7.31
C ILE A 269 21.57 18.64 -8.80
N ARG A 270 22.08 19.75 -9.32
CA ARG A 270 22.49 19.85 -10.73
C ARG A 270 23.62 18.90 -11.06
N GLU A 271 24.62 18.82 -10.20
CA GLU A 271 25.74 17.91 -10.38
C GLU A 271 25.34 16.43 -10.30
N ALA A 272 24.42 16.09 -9.38
CA ALA A 272 23.82 14.76 -9.33
C ALA A 272 23.01 14.46 -10.61
N ALA A 273 22.22 15.42 -11.11
CA ALA A 273 21.48 15.26 -12.37
C ALA A 273 22.41 14.95 -13.56
N ARG A 274 23.59 15.60 -13.62
CA ARG A 274 24.63 15.30 -14.61
C ARG A 274 25.16 13.87 -14.48
N ALA A 275 25.31 13.35 -13.26
CA ALA A 275 25.75 11.99 -13.02
C ALA A 275 24.72 10.92 -13.43
N PHE A 276 23.42 11.24 -13.36
CA PHE A 276 22.34 10.37 -13.80
C PHE A 276 21.98 10.52 -15.29
N THR A 277 22.66 11.37 -16.04
CA THR A 277 22.41 11.49 -17.49
C THR A 277 22.65 10.17 -18.20
N GLY A 278 21.79 9.85 -19.17
CA GLY A 278 21.86 8.61 -19.95
C GLY A 278 21.16 7.42 -19.29
N TRP A 279 20.75 7.52 -18.01
CA TRP A 279 19.93 6.47 -17.39
C TRP A 279 18.56 6.39 -18.04
N ASN A 280 18.17 5.17 -18.40
CA ASN A 280 16.92 4.89 -19.07
C ASN A 280 16.54 3.42 -18.85
N TYR A 281 15.51 2.96 -19.49
CA TYR A 281 15.10 1.56 -19.50
C TYR A 281 14.73 1.10 -20.92
N GLN A 282 14.80 -0.20 -21.12
CA GLN A 282 14.26 -0.85 -22.30
C GLN A 282 13.37 -2.00 -21.81
N ASP A 283 12.08 -1.93 -22.12
CA ASP A 283 11.04 -2.82 -21.59
C ASP A 283 11.10 -2.89 -20.05
N LEU A 284 11.47 -4.00 -19.47
CA LEU A 284 11.56 -4.24 -18.02
C LEU A 284 13.00 -4.13 -17.48
N SER A 285 13.96 -3.67 -18.27
CA SER A 285 15.36 -3.66 -17.88
C SER A 285 15.95 -2.28 -17.88
N PHE A 286 16.76 -1.98 -16.85
CA PHE A 286 17.62 -0.78 -16.83
C PHE A 286 18.54 -0.77 -18.04
N LYS A 287 18.70 0.39 -18.64
CA LYS A 287 19.64 0.63 -19.72
C LYS A 287 20.31 1.98 -19.56
N GLU A 288 21.62 1.96 -19.49
CA GLU A 288 22.41 3.19 -19.58
C GLU A 288 22.79 3.45 -21.04
N ASN A 289 22.57 4.68 -21.51
CA ASN A 289 23.00 5.14 -22.81
C ASN A 289 24.27 5.98 -22.66
N ALA A 290 25.41 5.36 -22.93
CA ALA A 290 26.73 6.00 -22.75
C ALA A 290 26.90 7.27 -23.60
N ASP A 291 26.32 7.33 -24.80
CA ASP A 291 26.41 8.50 -25.68
C ASP A 291 25.67 9.72 -25.09
N LYS A 292 24.70 9.48 -24.22
CA LYS A 292 23.91 10.49 -23.54
C LYS A 292 24.42 10.82 -22.13
N HIS A 293 25.45 10.12 -21.65
CA HIS A 293 26.04 10.35 -20.31
C HIS A 293 27.02 11.53 -20.33
N ASP A 294 26.97 12.36 -19.28
CA ASP A 294 27.93 13.45 -19.04
C ASP A 294 29.14 12.91 -18.28
N GLY A 295 30.21 12.54 -19.01
CA GLY A 295 31.47 12.05 -18.46
C GLY A 295 32.41 13.16 -17.94
N ALA A 296 32.00 14.43 -17.84
CA ALA A 296 32.86 15.48 -17.31
C ALA A 296 32.95 15.45 -15.78
N VAL A 297 33.97 16.09 -15.22
CA VAL A 297 34.15 16.24 -13.76
C VAL A 297 32.95 16.95 -13.15
N LYS A 298 32.49 16.45 -12.01
CA LYS A 298 31.40 16.98 -11.20
C LYS A 298 31.89 17.34 -9.82
N LYS A 299 31.29 18.36 -9.21
CA LYS A 299 31.52 18.72 -7.79
C LYS A 299 30.25 18.42 -7.01
N PHE A 300 30.28 17.40 -6.15
CA PHE A 300 29.10 16.89 -5.45
C PHE A 300 29.42 16.61 -3.99
N LEU A 301 28.63 17.20 -3.07
CA LEU A 301 28.77 17.07 -1.61
C LEU A 301 30.23 17.25 -1.14
N GLY A 302 30.89 18.30 -1.66
CA GLY A 302 32.26 18.65 -1.31
C GLY A 302 33.37 17.83 -1.97
N GLN A 303 33.01 16.83 -2.78
CA GLN A 303 33.97 16.00 -3.52
C GLN A 303 33.97 16.36 -5.01
N SER A 304 35.09 16.09 -5.69
CA SER A 304 35.25 16.34 -7.13
C SER A 304 35.72 15.07 -7.82
N GLY A 305 35.07 14.70 -8.91
CA GLY A 305 35.40 13.51 -9.68
C GLY A 305 34.48 13.32 -10.89
N ASN A 306 34.83 12.37 -11.74
CA ASN A 306 33.96 11.96 -12.83
C ASN A 306 32.98 10.89 -12.31
N PHE A 307 31.98 11.32 -11.52
CA PHE A 307 31.01 10.43 -10.87
C PHE A 307 29.93 10.01 -11.85
N ASP A 308 29.61 8.73 -11.83
CA ASP A 308 28.36 8.15 -12.38
C ASP A 308 27.22 8.14 -11.34
N GLY A 309 26.04 7.70 -11.74
CA GLY A 309 24.87 7.72 -10.87
C GLY A 309 25.00 6.81 -9.64
N VAL A 310 25.68 5.65 -9.73
CA VAL A 310 25.89 4.74 -8.60
C VAL A 310 26.89 5.37 -7.61
N GLN A 311 27.95 5.98 -8.11
CA GLN A 311 28.93 6.67 -7.27
C GLN A 311 28.31 7.87 -6.54
N VAL A 312 27.39 8.61 -7.18
CA VAL A 312 26.62 9.67 -6.50
C VAL A 312 25.75 9.08 -5.38
N ILE A 313 25.09 7.95 -5.59
CA ILE A 313 24.35 7.25 -4.53
C ILE A 313 25.30 6.87 -3.37
N ASP A 314 26.49 6.38 -3.66
CA ASP A 314 27.48 6.03 -2.61
C ASP A 314 27.94 7.26 -1.81
N LEU A 315 28.12 8.41 -2.46
CA LEU A 315 28.45 9.67 -1.79
C LEU A 315 27.29 10.16 -0.88
N ILE A 316 26.05 10.00 -1.32
CA ILE A 316 24.85 10.29 -0.52
C ILE A 316 24.78 9.38 0.71
N LEU A 317 25.02 8.07 0.56
CA LEU A 317 25.06 7.12 1.67
C LEU A 317 26.21 7.40 2.66
N GLY A 318 27.27 8.06 2.21
CA GLY A 318 28.34 8.56 3.07
C GLY A 318 27.89 9.66 4.05
N GLN A 319 26.80 10.36 3.77
CA GLN A 319 26.31 11.46 4.62
C GLN A 319 25.59 10.94 5.86
N PRO A 320 25.90 11.46 7.07
CA PRO A 320 25.17 11.09 8.29
C PRO A 320 23.66 11.32 8.18
N ALA A 321 23.24 12.39 7.53
CA ALA A 321 21.85 12.75 7.31
C ALA A 321 21.04 11.63 6.63
N THR A 322 21.63 10.88 5.70
CA THR A 322 20.98 9.78 5.00
C THR A 322 20.55 8.68 5.98
N ALA A 323 21.48 8.20 6.81
CA ALA A 323 21.17 7.13 7.74
C ALA A 323 20.16 7.58 8.81
N GLU A 324 20.29 8.80 9.31
CA GLU A 324 19.34 9.38 10.27
C GLU A 324 17.95 9.54 9.67
N PHE A 325 17.84 10.00 8.44
CA PHE A 325 16.58 10.19 7.75
C PHE A 325 15.85 8.84 7.52
N ILE A 326 16.57 7.85 7.00
CA ILE A 326 15.99 6.52 6.73
C ILE A 326 15.60 5.82 8.03
N ALA A 327 16.48 5.83 9.03
CA ALA A 327 16.18 5.23 10.34
C ALA A 327 14.95 5.89 11.00
N ALA A 328 14.86 7.22 10.94
CA ALA A 328 13.70 7.95 11.45
C ALA A 328 12.41 7.65 10.69
N LYS A 329 12.45 7.49 9.36
CA LYS A 329 11.27 7.09 8.59
C LYS A 329 10.78 5.69 8.96
N ILE A 330 11.69 4.71 9.10
CA ILE A 330 11.36 3.35 9.53
C ILE A 330 10.80 3.37 10.95
N TYR A 331 11.41 4.13 11.85
CA TYR A 331 10.92 4.28 13.22
C TYR A 331 9.51 4.87 13.24
N ARG A 332 9.24 5.97 12.52
CA ARG A 332 7.89 6.56 12.44
C ARG A 332 6.85 5.58 11.90
N TYR A 333 7.23 4.76 10.97
CA TYR A 333 6.32 3.77 10.39
C TYR A 333 6.01 2.62 11.37
N LEU A 334 6.99 2.15 12.13
CA LEU A 334 6.85 0.98 13.01
C LEU A 334 6.49 1.34 14.45
N VAL A 335 6.86 2.51 14.96
CA VAL A 335 6.74 2.88 16.39
C VAL A 335 5.70 4.01 16.57
N ARG A 336 6.10 5.26 16.41
CA ARG A 336 5.24 6.44 16.58
C ARG A 336 5.73 7.61 15.73
N GLU A 337 4.88 8.62 15.51
CA GLU A 337 5.20 9.78 14.69
C GLU A 337 6.35 10.62 15.25
N ASP A 338 6.36 10.81 16.57
CA ASP A 338 7.39 11.57 17.25
C ASP A 338 8.65 10.73 17.45
N VAL A 339 9.75 11.19 16.90
CA VAL A 339 11.07 10.64 17.11
C VAL A 339 11.98 11.71 17.69
N SER A 340 12.54 11.47 18.88
CA SER A 340 13.48 12.41 19.47
C SER A 340 14.79 12.47 18.68
N ASP A 341 15.48 13.60 18.78
CA ASP A 341 16.80 13.76 18.14
C ASP A 341 17.80 12.72 18.64
N ALA A 342 17.71 12.31 19.90
CA ALA A 342 18.58 11.29 20.48
C ALA A 342 18.34 9.93 19.82
N VAL A 343 17.09 9.50 19.73
CA VAL A 343 16.69 8.24 19.08
C VAL A 343 17.05 8.27 17.59
N ARG A 344 16.76 9.36 16.88
CA ARG A 344 17.11 9.53 15.46
C ARG A 344 18.60 9.35 15.20
N LYS A 345 19.44 10.02 15.97
CA LYS A 345 20.91 9.93 15.84
C LYS A 345 21.44 8.55 16.19
N GLN A 346 20.91 7.93 17.27
CA GLN A 346 21.33 6.59 17.69
C GLN A 346 20.96 5.52 16.67
N LEU A 347 19.75 5.56 16.12
CA LEU A 347 19.31 4.62 15.07
C LEU A 347 20.02 4.87 13.74
N GLY A 348 20.32 6.14 13.39
CA GLY A 348 21.13 6.49 12.24
C GLY A 348 22.56 5.95 12.36
N ALA A 349 23.19 6.11 13.54
CA ALA A 349 24.50 5.54 13.81
C ALA A 349 24.48 4.00 13.72
N GLU A 350 23.45 3.34 14.27
CA GLU A 350 23.26 1.89 14.16
C GLU A 350 23.21 1.44 12.70
N LEU A 351 22.42 2.11 11.86
CA LEU A 351 22.29 1.80 10.44
C LEU A 351 23.62 1.95 9.69
N ARG A 352 24.36 3.03 9.96
CA ARG A 352 25.70 3.25 9.36
C ARG A 352 26.73 2.21 9.80
N ASN A 353 26.79 1.93 11.10
CA ASN A 353 27.75 0.96 11.66
C ASN A 353 27.51 -0.45 11.11
N ASN A 354 26.26 -0.79 10.80
CA ASN A 354 25.88 -2.05 10.14
C ASN A 354 25.90 -1.92 8.60
N ARG A 355 26.59 -0.93 8.02
CA ARG A 355 26.74 -0.76 6.57
C ARG A 355 25.41 -0.79 5.81
N TYR A 356 24.40 -0.12 6.38
CA TYR A 356 23.05 -0.04 5.85
C TYR A 356 22.26 -1.38 5.79
N GLU A 357 22.68 -2.40 6.55
CA GLU A 357 21.86 -3.60 6.77
C GLU A 357 20.62 -3.24 7.61
N LEU A 358 19.43 -3.51 7.06
CA LEU A 358 18.17 -3.14 7.71
C LEU A 358 17.75 -4.12 8.81
N ALA A 359 18.08 -5.42 8.68
CA ALA A 359 17.69 -6.42 9.66
C ALA A 359 18.20 -6.13 11.09
N PRO A 360 19.46 -5.70 11.33
CA PRO A 360 19.90 -5.27 12.66
C PRO A 360 19.11 -4.07 13.20
N LEU A 361 18.85 -3.06 12.37
CA LEU A 361 18.06 -1.90 12.75
C LEU A 361 16.62 -2.28 13.14
N LEU A 362 15.96 -3.13 12.34
CA LEU A 362 14.62 -3.63 12.61
C LEU A 362 14.57 -4.41 13.93
N LYS A 363 15.56 -5.29 14.18
CA LYS A 363 15.67 -6.02 15.46
C LYS A 363 15.83 -5.04 16.63
N LYS A 364 16.68 -4.04 16.51
CA LYS A 364 16.88 -3.02 17.55
C LYS A 364 15.59 -2.26 17.86
N ILE A 365 14.88 -1.79 16.84
CA ILE A 365 13.60 -1.08 16.99
C ILE A 365 12.56 -1.98 17.66
N LEU A 366 12.31 -3.17 17.10
CA LEU A 366 11.23 -4.06 17.55
C LEU A 366 11.50 -4.71 18.92
N LEU A 367 12.75 -4.75 19.38
CA LEU A 367 13.11 -5.22 20.72
C LEU A 367 13.18 -4.09 21.75
N SER A 368 13.23 -2.82 21.32
CA SER A 368 13.42 -1.71 22.25
C SER A 368 12.28 -1.61 23.27
N ARG A 369 12.61 -1.17 24.47
CA ARG A 369 11.61 -0.85 25.50
C ARG A 369 10.71 0.30 25.05
N ASP A 370 11.26 1.22 24.27
CA ASP A 370 10.52 2.33 23.67
C ASP A 370 9.39 1.87 22.75
N PHE A 371 9.59 0.81 21.95
CA PHE A 371 8.54 0.23 21.11
C PHE A 371 7.32 -0.24 21.92
N TYR A 372 7.53 -0.65 23.18
CA TYR A 372 6.48 -1.09 24.11
C TYR A 372 6.14 -0.06 25.19
N SER A 373 6.54 1.19 25.00
CA SER A 373 6.18 2.31 25.90
C SER A 373 4.74 2.78 25.69
N ALA A 374 4.17 3.46 26.67
CA ALA A 374 2.81 4.00 26.57
C ALA A 374 2.61 4.93 25.36
N PRO A 375 3.54 5.86 25.03
CA PRO A 375 3.39 6.69 23.85
C PRO A 375 3.54 5.94 22.50
N SER A 376 4.00 4.68 22.51
CA SER A 376 4.18 3.88 21.30
C SER A 376 3.08 2.84 21.09
N MET A 377 2.48 2.34 22.18
CA MET A 377 1.47 1.28 22.09
C MET A 377 0.09 1.86 21.73
N ALA A 378 -0.52 1.33 20.67
CA ALA A 378 -1.84 1.72 20.16
C ALA A 378 -2.02 3.24 19.98
N THR A 379 -0.99 3.90 19.45
CA THR A 379 -1.02 5.34 19.12
C THR A 379 -0.88 5.59 17.62
N HIS A 380 -0.47 4.58 16.88
CA HIS A 380 -0.36 4.67 15.43
C HIS A 380 -1.74 4.54 14.77
N ILE A 381 -2.09 5.53 13.97
CA ILE A 381 -3.31 5.48 13.16
C ILE A 381 -3.08 4.50 11.99
N LYS A 382 -3.83 3.40 11.98
CA LYS A 382 -3.74 2.39 10.92
C LYS A 382 -3.92 3.03 9.55
N SER A 383 -3.02 2.74 8.62
CA SER A 383 -3.27 3.06 7.21
C SER A 383 -4.48 2.28 6.68
N PRO A 384 -5.11 2.71 5.60
CA PRO A 384 -6.24 1.99 5.02
C PRO A 384 -5.95 0.53 4.71
N VAL A 385 -4.77 0.22 4.17
CA VAL A 385 -4.34 -1.16 3.91
C VAL A 385 -4.13 -1.93 5.22
N GLU A 386 -3.48 -1.33 6.22
CA GLU A 386 -3.34 -1.95 7.54
C GLU A 386 -4.70 -2.21 8.20
N LEU A 387 -5.61 -1.26 8.13
CA LEU A 387 -6.97 -1.41 8.67
C LEU A 387 -7.70 -2.58 8.01
N ALA A 388 -7.74 -2.61 6.68
CA ALA A 388 -8.44 -3.67 5.95
C ALA A 388 -7.84 -5.05 6.22
N VAL A 389 -6.53 -5.22 6.04
CA VAL A 389 -5.87 -6.52 6.19
C VAL A 389 -5.91 -7.01 7.64
N SER A 390 -5.70 -6.12 8.64
CA SER A 390 -5.80 -6.50 10.05
C SER A 390 -7.23 -6.91 10.44
N THR A 391 -8.23 -6.24 9.87
CA THR A 391 -9.64 -6.63 10.04
C THR A 391 -9.90 -8.03 9.50
N TYR A 392 -9.50 -8.30 8.27
CA TYR A 392 -9.67 -9.62 7.65
C TYR A 392 -8.98 -10.72 8.48
N LYS A 393 -7.77 -10.45 8.97
CA LYS A 393 -7.02 -11.39 9.81
C LYS A 393 -7.69 -11.64 11.15
N LYS A 394 -8.19 -10.60 11.81
CA LYS A 394 -8.93 -10.71 13.08
C LYS A 394 -10.28 -11.40 12.91
N LEU A 395 -10.88 -11.34 11.73
CA LEU A 395 -12.06 -12.12 11.34
C LEU A 395 -11.74 -13.57 10.96
N ASP A 396 -10.45 -13.95 10.95
CA ASP A 396 -9.95 -15.28 10.53
C ASP A 396 -10.29 -15.62 9.07
N LEU A 397 -10.39 -14.60 8.20
CA LEU A 397 -10.59 -14.81 6.78
C LEU A 397 -9.37 -15.47 6.16
N LYS A 398 -9.60 -16.37 5.22
CA LYS A 398 -8.54 -17.11 4.50
C LYS A 398 -8.20 -16.48 3.16
N GLU A 399 -9.08 -15.62 2.65
CA GLU A 399 -8.89 -14.83 1.44
C GLU A 399 -9.46 -13.42 1.64
N VAL A 400 -8.93 -12.46 0.89
CA VAL A 400 -9.46 -11.09 0.85
C VAL A 400 -10.81 -11.12 0.15
N PRO A 401 -11.88 -10.56 0.74
CA PRO A 401 -13.17 -10.53 0.08
C PRO A 401 -13.14 -9.64 -1.17
N GLY A 402 -13.93 -10.01 -2.17
CA GLY A 402 -14.14 -9.19 -3.36
C GLY A 402 -15.30 -8.20 -3.21
N VAL A 403 -16.04 -8.26 -2.07
CA VAL A 403 -17.10 -7.31 -1.71
C VAL A 403 -17.04 -7.08 -0.18
N PRO A 404 -16.79 -5.82 0.25
CA PRO A 404 -16.40 -4.68 -0.59
C PRO A 404 -15.09 -4.94 -1.35
N ASP A 405 -14.95 -4.34 -2.54
CA ASP A 405 -13.70 -4.43 -3.31
C ASP A 405 -12.56 -3.79 -2.52
N PHE A 406 -11.44 -4.53 -2.38
CA PHE A 406 -10.29 -4.08 -1.59
C PHE A 406 -9.70 -2.78 -2.12
N ASN A 407 -9.53 -2.65 -3.45
CA ASN A 407 -8.92 -1.47 -4.06
C ASN A 407 -9.81 -0.23 -3.92
N ASP A 408 -11.12 -0.41 -4.08
CA ASP A 408 -12.07 0.68 -3.93
C ASP A 408 -12.21 1.11 -2.47
N ALA A 409 -12.31 0.14 -1.55
CA ALA A 409 -12.42 0.43 -0.12
C ALA A 409 -11.17 1.15 0.41
N THR A 410 -9.97 0.63 0.12
CA THR A 410 -8.73 1.28 0.54
C THR A 410 -8.49 2.60 -0.19
N GLY A 411 -8.94 2.72 -1.44
CA GLY A 411 -8.93 3.95 -2.23
C GLY A 411 -9.83 5.04 -1.64
N ALA A 412 -11.07 4.73 -1.27
CA ALA A 412 -11.99 5.64 -0.59
C ALA A 412 -11.44 6.13 0.75
N LEU A 413 -10.71 5.26 1.44
CA LEU A 413 -9.99 5.57 2.67
C LEU A 413 -8.69 6.37 2.44
N GLY A 414 -8.29 6.63 1.19
CA GLY A 414 -7.13 7.45 0.82
C GLY A 414 -5.84 6.69 0.56
N GLN A 415 -5.87 5.35 0.39
CA GLN A 415 -4.66 4.55 0.07
C GLN A 415 -4.96 3.44 -0.95
N ARG A 416 -5.15 3.81 -2.22
CA ARG A 416 -5.19 2.82 -3.31
C ARG A 416 -3.76 2.37 -3.64
N LEU A 417 -3.47 1.08 -3.55
CA LEU A 417 -2.15 0.54 -3.89
C LEU A 417 -1.80 0.83 -5.36
N PHE A 418 -0.54 1.10 -5.65
CA PHE A 418 0.00 1.50 -6.96
C PHE A 418 -0.50 2.85 -7.51
N HIS A 419 -1.30 3.60 -6.72
CA HIS A 419 -1.83 4.91 -7.09
C HIS A 419 -1.56 5.96 -5.99
N PRO A 420 -0.30 6.19 -5.58
CA PRO A 420 0.00 7.28 -4.66
C PRO A 420 -0.34 8.63 -5.31
N PRO A 421 -0.87 9.60 -4.55
CA PRO A 421 -1.25 10.89 -5.09
C PRO A 421 -0.04 11.73 -5.56
N THR A 422 1.12 11.51 -4.97
CA THR A 422 2.36 12.22 -5.30
C THR A 422 3.58 11.31 -5.15
N VAL A 423 4.76 11.78 -5.58
CA VAL A 423 6.04 11.10 -5.37
C VAL A 423 6.41 10.95 -3.88
N ALA A 424 5.83 11.77 -3.00
CA ALA A 424 5.98 11.64 -1.54
C ALA A 424 5.10 10.52 -0.92
N GLY A 425 4.30 9.82 -1.72
CA GLY A 425 3.43 8.74 -1.26
C GLY A 425 2.07 9.20 -0.78
N TRP A 426 1.47 8.45 0.13
CA TRP A 426 0.15 8.72 0.72
C TRP A 426 0.26 9.52 2.02
N ALA A 427 -0.84 10.20 2.38
CA ALA A 427 -0.99 10.86 3.68
C ALA A 427 -0.70 9.89 4.84
N GLN A 428 -0.09 10.41 5.91
CA GLN A 428 0.29 9.64 7.08
C GLN A 428 -0.25 10.28 8.37
N GLY A 429 -0.27 9.51 9.44
CA GLY A 429 -0.64 9.98 10.75
C GLY A 429 -2.04 10.58 10.82
N LYS A 430 -2.19 11.72 11.49
CA LYS A 430 -3.48 12.39 11.73
C LYS A 430 -4.23 12.76 10.44
N SER A 431 -3.54 12.92 9.31
CA SER A 431 -4.19 13.20 8.02
C SER A 431 -5.09 12.07 7.52
N ARG A 432 -4.98 10.87 8.12
CA ARG A 432 -5.81 9.68 7.81
C ARG A 432 -7.16 9.65 8.52
N ILE A 433 -7.43 10.58 9.42
CA ILE A 433 -8.66 10.64 10.22
C ILE A 433 -9.30 12.03 10.15
N THR A 434 -9.69 12.44 8.96
CA THR A 434 -10.61 13.57 8.77
C THR A 434 -12.05 13.07 9.01
N PRO A 435 -13.04 13.98 9.25
CA PRO A 435 -14.42 13.56 9.43
C PRO A 435 -14.97 12.67 8.32
N GLY A 436 -14.65 12.99 7.05
CA GLY A 436 -15.05 12.16 5.91
C GLY A 436 -14.40 10.78 5.93
N LEU A 437 -13.09 10.70 6.21
CA LEU A 437 -12.38 9.43 6.28
C LEU A 437 -12.80 8.56 7.48
N LEU A 438 -13.21 9.17 8.60
CA LEU A 438 -13.80 8.42 9.72
C LEU A 438 -15.14 7.80 9.34
N LEU A 439 -15.99 8.54 8.61
CA LEU A 439 -17.22 7.99 8.05
C LEU A 439 -16.93 6.81 7.12
N GLU A 440 -15.96 6.95 6.21
CA GLU A 440 -15.58 5.87 5.30
C GLU A 440 -15.01 4.64 6.03
N ARG A 441 -14.32 4.81 7.17
CA ARG A 441 -13.88 3.70 8.03
C ARG A 441 -15.08 2.93 8.63
N GLY A 442 -16.11 3.66 9.07
CA GLY A 442 -17.38 3.07 9.51
C GLY A 442 -18.13 2.36 8.38
N ASN A 443 -18.18 2.98 7.18
CA ASN A 443 -18.76 2.38 5.98
C ASN A 443 -18.04 1.08 5.59
N PHE A 444 -16.71 1.07 5.60
CA PHE A 444 -15.94 -0.14 5.34
C PHE A 444 -16.31 -1.29 6.28
N ALA A 445 -16.42 -1.00 7.60
CA ALA A 445 -16.82 -2.00 8.59
C ALA A 445 -18.24 -2.51 8.32
N ARG A 446 -19.19 -1.61 8.02
CA ARG A 446 -20.57 -1.96 7.67
C ARG A 446 -20.62 -2.84 6.40
N ASP A 447 -19.96 -2.42 5.34
CA ASP A 447 -20.03 -3.11 4.03
C ASP A 447 -19.34 -4.48 4.07
N LEU A 448 -18.35 -4.65 4.95
CA LEU A 448 -17.74 -5.95 5.20
C LEU A 448 -18.65 -6.90 5.98
N LEU A 449 -19.29 -6.39 7.04
CA LEU A 449 -20.15 -7.19 7.92
C LEU A 449 -21.55 -7.45 7.34
N PHE A 450 -22.07 -6.50 6.55
CA PHE A 450 -23.39 -6.53 5.94
C PHE A 450 -23.30 -6.29 4.43
N PRO A 451 -22.61 -7.16 3.67
CA PRO A 451 -22.48 -6.97 2.23
C PRO A 451 -23.83 -7.02 1.54
N ASN A 452 -24.07 -6.11 0.60
CA ASN A 452 -25.31 -6.12 -0.19
C ASN A 452 -25.25 -7.23 -1.26
N ILE A 453 -25.63 -8.43 -0.88
CA ILE A 453 -25.60 -9.61 -1.75
C ILE A 453 -26.58 -9.54 -2.93
N ASN A 454 -27.58 -8.66 -2.87
CA ASN A 454 -28.57 -8.50 -3.95
C ASN A 454 -28.03 -7.65 -5.12
N PHE A 455 -26.95 -6.92 -4.91
CA PHE A 455 -26.31 -6.03 -5.88
C PHE A 455 -24.81 -6.32 -6.02
N LEU A 456 -24.45 -7.60 -6.04
CA LEU A 456 -23.07 -7.98 -6.32
C LEU A 456 -22.73 -7.57 -7.76
N PRO A 457 -21.73 -6.73 -7.97
CA PRO A 457 -21.29 -6.42 -9.31
C PRO A 457 -20.73 -7.69 -9.96
N PRO A 458 -20.89 -7.87 -11.28
CA PRO A 458 -20.30 -9.01 -11.97
C PRO A 458 -18.76 -8.93 -11.87
N ASP A 459 -18.08 -10.08 -11.88
CA ASP A 459 -16.61 -10.17 -11.79
C ASP A 459 -15.88 -9.29 -12.81
N ARG A 460 -16.51 -9.05 -13.97
CA ARG A 460 -16.00 -8.19 -15.03
C ARG A 460 -16.70 -6.83 -15.09
N TYR A 461 -17.13 -6.33 -13.94
CA TYR A 461 -17.83 -5.06 -13.85
C TYR A 461 -16.90 -3.90 -14.18
N ASN A 462 -17.34 -3.06 -15.11
CA ASN A 462 -16.66 -1.81 -15.46
C ASN A 462 -17.25 -0.66 -14.62
N GLN A 463 -16.44 -0.14 -13.70
CA GLN A 463 -16.85 0.93 -12.78
C GLN A 463 -16.84 2.33 -13.42
N ASP A 464 -16.26 2.49 -14.59
CA ASP A 464 -16.21 3.78 -15.28
C ASP A 464 -17.61 4.13 -15.82
N GLU A 465 -18.26 5.08 -15.15
CA GLU A 465 -19.60 5.54 -15.48
C GLU A 465 -19.70 6.09 -16.92
N THR A 466 -18.65 6.77 -17.37
CA THR A 466 -18.55 7.27 -18.74
C THR A 466 -18.63 6.13 -19.74
N ILE A 467 -17.96 5.03 -19.46
CA ILE A 467 -17.93 3.85 -20.32
C ILE A 467 -19.29 3.15 -20.30
N ARG A 468 -19.95 3.06 -19.15
CA ARG A 468 -21.33 2.52 -19.08
C ARG A 468 -22.30 3.33 -19.92
N ILE A 469 -22.24 4.66 -19.83
CA ILE A 469 -23.08 5.57 -20.61
C ILE A 469 -22.81 5.42 -22.10
N VAL A 470 -21.53 5.41 -22.48
CA VAL A 470 -21.11 5.25 -23.89
C VAL A 470 -21.52 3.87 -24.42
N SER A 471 -21.32 2.81 -23.65
CA SER A 471 -21.74 1.45 -24.00
C SER A 471 -23.24 1.36 -24.25
N SER A 472 -24.03 1.86 -23.30
CA SER A 472 -25.51 1.86 -23.42
C SER A 472 -25.98 2.63 -24.65
N LYS A 473 -25.34 3.72 -25.02
CA LYS A 473 -25.72 4.51 -26.21
C LYS A 473 -25.32 3.83 -27.53
N ILE A 474 -24.15 3.14 -27.55
CA ILE A 474 -23.73 2.33 -28.71
C ILE A 474 -24.69 1.17 -28.93
N ASP A 475 -25.06 0.46 -27.85
CA ASP A 475 -25.99 -0.68 -27.91
C ASP A 475 -27.39 -0.26 -28.38
N GLN A 476 -27.76 0.99 -28.12
CA GLN A 476 -29.01 1.61 -28.60
C GLN A 476 -28.90 2.19 -30.00
N GLY A 477 -27.75 2.07 -30.68
CA GLY A 477 -27.51 2.62 -32.01
C GLY A 477 -27.44 4.14 -32.06
N GLN A 478 -27.20 4.81 -30.92
CA GLN A 478 -27.13 6.27 -30.85
C GLN A 478 -25.75 6.79 -31.21
N ASP A 479 -25.72 8.01 -31.78
CA ASP A 479 -24.45 8.69 -32.09
C ASP A 479 -23.67 9.04 -30.81
N VAL A 480 -22.50 8.48 -30.66
CA VAL A 480 -21.62 8.65 -29.49
C VAL A 480 -20.93 10.00 -29.47
N SER A 481 -20.88 10.71 -30.61
CA SER A 481 -20.23 12.03 -30.72
C SER A 481 -20.86 13.09 -29.81
N THR A 482 -22.13 12.92 -29.46
CA THR A 482 -22.89 13.83 -28.59
C THR A 482 -22.91 13.40 -27.12
N ALA A 483 -22.47 12.17 -26.80
CA ALA A 483 -22.65 11.54 -25.49
C ALA A 483 -21.78 12.10 -24.36
N THR A 484 -20.81 12.94 -24.68
CA THR A 484 -19.79 13.39 -23.72
C THR A 484 -19.76 14.90 -23.51
N LYS A 485 -20.77 15.65 -23.94
CA LYS A 485 -20.99 17.01 -23.44
C LYS A 485 -21.70 16.87 -22.09
N PRO A 486 -21.10 17.28 -20.96
CA PRO A 486 -21.86 17.51 -19.74
C PRO A 486 -22.90 18.58 -20.10
N GLU A 487 -24.17 18.27 -19.93
CA GLU A 487 -25.19 19.32 -19.92
C GLU A 487 -24.83 20.26 -18.77
N GLY A 488 -24.31 21.43 -19.14
CA GLY A 488 -23.89 22.44 -18.20
C GLY A 488 -25.09 22.95 -17.41
N LYS A 489 -25.24 22.54 -16.17
CA LYS A 489 -25.79 23.38 -15.12
C LYS A 489 -24.62 23.99 -14.40
N GLY A 490 -24.42 25.29 -14.61
CA GLY A 490 -23.33 26.05 -14.06
C GLY A 490 -23.29 26.03 -12.54
N MET A 491 -22.10 25.85 -12.04
CA MET A 491 -21.60 26.52 -10.84
C MET A 491 -20.16 26.94 -11.13
N GLY A 492 -19.92 28.23 -10.98
CA GLY A 492 -18.70 28.88 -11.38
C GLY A 492 -17.49 28.52 -10.54
N GLY A 493 -16.33 28.66 -11.15
CA GLY A 493 -15.03 28.75 -10.51
C GLY A 493 -14.06 27.67 -11.01
N GLY A 494 -13.19 27.99 -11.98
CA GLY A 494 -12.08 27.15 -12.41
C GLY A 494 -11.90 26.97 -13.92
N GLY A 495 -12.35 27.92 -14.72
CA GLY A 495 -12.54 27.75 -16.18
C GLY A 495 -11.31 27.90 -17.09
N GLU A 496 -10.15 28.35 -16.64
CA GLU A 496 -9.08 28.73 -17.59
C GLU A 496 -8.12 27.57 -17.95
N ALA A 497 -7.88 26.63 -17.07
CA ALA A 497 -6.99 25.49 -17.36
C ALA A 497 -7.63 24.40 -18.25
N MET A 498 -8.96 24.24 -18.20
CA MET A 498 -9.67 23.30 -19.08
C MET A 498 -9.97 23.87 -20.48
N GLN A 499 -10.08 25.19 -20.63
CA GLN A 499 -10.29 25.82 -21.92
C GLN A 499 -9.04 25.80 -22.81
N SER A 500 -7.83 25.86 -22.25
CA SER A 500 -6.59 25.78 -23.04
C SER A 500 -6.34 24.37 -23.60
N MET A 501 -6.84 23.31 -22.94
CA MET A 501 -6.79 21.94 -23.49
C MET A 501 -7.86 21.68 -24.58
N SER A 502 -8.98 22.40 -24.59
CA SER A 502 -10.05 22.22 -25.58
C SER A 502 -9.76 22.89 -26.92
N THR A 503 -8.97 23.97 -26.90
CA THR A 503 -8.58 24.70 -28.15
C THR A 503 -7.44 24.00 -28.90
N ALA A 504 -6.64 23.15 -28.25
CA ALA A 504 -5.63 22.33 -28.93
C ALA A 504 -6.21 21.07 -29.60
N MET A 505 -7.52 20.80 -29.46
CA MET A 505 -8.20 19.60 -29.97
C MET A 505 -9.31 19.96 -30.96
N ALA A 506 -9.01 20.78 -31.94
CA ALA A 506 -9.99 21.19 -32.95
C ALA A 506 -10.27 20.15 -34.06
N ASP A 507 -9.79 18.90 -33.90
CA ASP A 507 -10.05 17.86 -34.89
C ASP A 507 -11.13 16.89 -34.38
N ARG A 508 -12.34 17.06 -34.89
CA ARG A 508 -13.54 16.29 -34.55
C ARG A 508 -13.37 14.78 -34.76
N ASP A 509 -12.59 14.40 -35.76
CA ASP A 509 -12.38 13.00 -36.13
C ASP A 509 -11.34 12.33 -35.25
N GLU A 510 -10.32 13.05 -34.77
CA GLU A 510 -9.35 12.54 -33.83
C GLU A 510 -9.99 12.29 -32.44
N ASP A 511 -10.91 13.16 -32.02
CA ASP A 511 -11.67 13.02 -30.81
C ASP A 511 -12.61 11.79 -30.85
N PHE A 512 -13.29 11.56 -31.97
CA PHE A 512 -14.12 10.37 -32.18
C PHE A 512 -13.29 9.09 -32.15
N ASN A 513 -12.20 9.00 -32.90
CA ASN A 513 -11.34 7.83 -32.96
C ASN A 513 -10.74 7.50 -31.58
N THR A 514 -10.38 8.51 -30.81
CA THR A 514 -9.87 8.36 -29.46
C THR A 514 -10.94 7.81 -28.50
N ARG A 515 -12.14 8.34 -28.55
CA ARG A 515 -13.25 7.88 -27.71
C ARG A 515 -13.68 6.46 -28.04
N TYR A 516 -13.81 6.16 -29.32
CA TYR A 516 -14.14 4.81 -29.78
C TYR A 516 -13.02 3.81 -29.41
N GLY A 517 -11.77 4.16 -29.65
CA GLY A 517 -10.62 3.32 -29.26
C GLY A 517 -10.53 3.09 -27.76
N SER A 518 -10.80 4.12 -26.95
CA SER A 518 -10.85 3.98 -25.49
C SER A 518 -11.98 3.04 -25.05
N PHE A 519 -13.18 3.18 -25.61
CA PHE A 519 -14.30 2.27 -25.34
C PHE A 519 -13.97 0.84 -25.77
N ARG A 520 -13.50 0.65 -27.00
CA ARG A 520 -13.12 -0.67 -27.52
C ARG A 520 -11.99 -1.29 -26.70
N GLY A 521 -11.03 -0.49 -26.29
CA GLY A 521 -9.94 -0.91 -25.41
C GLY A 521 -10.45 -1.46 -24.07
N TRP A 522 -11.42 -0.78 -23.43
CA TRP A 522 -12.07 -1.28 -22.22
C TRP A 522 -12.83 -2.58 -22.47
N GLN A 523 -13.63 -2.63 -23.52
CA GLN A 523 -14.40 -3.82 -23.87
C GLN A 523 -13.48 -5.05 -24.03
N LEU A 524 -12.38 -4.90 -24.76
CA LEU A 524 -11.41 -5.98 -24.94
C LEU A 524 -10.66 -6.32 -23.65
N ALA A 525 -10.28 -5.31 -22.86
CA ALA A 525 -9.58 -5.52 -21.60
C ALA A 525 -10.45 -6.30 -20.60
N THR A 526 -11.72 -5.92 -20.42
CA THR A 526 -12.65 -6.62 -19.54
C THR A 526 -12.96 -8.05 -20.00
N GLN A 527 -12.83 -8.35 -21.29
CA GLN A 527 -13.00 -9.70 -21.82
C GLN A 527 -11.76 -10.59 -21.61
N LYS A 528 -10.54 -10.02 -21.70
CA LYS A 528 -9.29 -10.77 -21.72
C LYS A 528 -8.59 -10.83 -20.37
N VAL A 529 -8.67 -9.77 -19.56
CA VAL A 529 -8.08 -9.77 -18.23
C VAL A 529 -8.88 -10.69 -17.31
N LYS A 530 -8.20 -11.49 -16.51
CA LYS A 530 -8.85 -12.35 -15.50
C LYS A 530 -9.60 -11.48 -14.48
N PRO A 531 -10.81 -11.84 -14.06
CA PRO A 531 -11.55 -11.05 -13.09
C PRO A 531 -11.00 -11.20 -11.67
N ILE A 532 -11.25 -10.20 -10.82
CA ILE A 532 -11.20 -10.35 -9.36
C ILE A 532 -12.53 -10.97 -8.92
N PRO A 533 -12.52 -12.09 -8.17
CA PRO A 533 -13.77 -12.74 -7.70
C PRO A 533 -14.58 -11.79 -6.83
N ARG A 534 -15.86 -11.61 -7.11
CA ARG A 534 -16.80 -10.76 -6.36
C ARG A 534 -17.53 -11.54 -5.28
N ARG A 535 -16.77 -12.12 -4.35
CA ARG A 535 -17.31 -12.90 -3.23
C ARG A 535 -17.34 -12.07 -1.96
N PRO A 536 -18.47 -12.01 -1.23
CA PRO A 536 -18.51 -11.39 0.08
C PRO A 536 -17.69 -12.18 1.11
N ALA A 537 -17.30 -11.51 2.19
CA ALA A 537 -16.63 -12.16 3.31
C ALA A 537 -17.50 -13.31 3.87
N GLN A 538 -16.90 -14.48 4.01
CA GLN A 538 -17.55 -15.65 4.63
C GLN A 538 -17.33 -15.57 6.13
N LEU A 539 -18.32 -15.05 6.85
CA LEU A 539 -18.28 -14.87 8.31
C LEU A 539 -19.19 -15.88 9.00
N ASP A 540 -18.69 -16.50 10.08
CA ASP A 540 -19.43 -17.33 11.02
C ASP A 540 -19.09 -16.88 12.45
N LEU A 541 -19.62 -15.71 12.84
CA LEU A 541 -19.38 -15.16 14.17
C LEU A 541 -20.04 -15.99 15.26
N ALA A 542 -21.22 -16.56 14.97
CA ALA A 542 -21.88 -17.48 15.88
C ALA A 542 -21.05 -18.76 16.10
N GLY A 543 -20.45 -19.32 15.05
CA GLY A 543 -19.52 -20.44 15.15
C GLY A 543 -18.27 -20.09 15.95
N LEU A 544 -17.73 -18.88 15.77
CA LEU A 544 -16.61 -18.37 16.54
C LEU A 544 -16.93 -18.34 18.05
N VAL A 545 -18.07 -17.77 18.44
CA VAL A 545 -18.54 -17.70 19.84
C VAL A 545 -18.74 -19.09 20.43
N ARG A 546 -19.37 -20.00 19.65
CA ARG A 546 -19.57 -21.41 20.06
C ARG A 546 -18.24 -22.14 20.29
N SER A 547 -17.25 -21.95 19.40
CA SER A 547 -15.94 -22.61 19.52
C SER A 547 -15.21 -22.22 20.80
N GLN A 548 -15.42 -20.99 21.28
CA GLN A 548 -14.86 -20.44 22.50
C GLN A 548 -15.69 -20.78 23.76
N LYS A 549 -16.85 -21.46 23.61
CA LYS A 549 -17.76 -21.84 24.71
C LYS A 549 -18.17 -20.65 25.57
N LEU A 550 -18.43 -19.51 24.97
CA LEU A 550 -18.88 -18.31 25.66
C LEU A 550 -20.38 -18.46 26.01
N LEU A 551 -20.73 -18.16 27.26
CA LEU A 551 -22.07 -18.46 27.81
C LEU A 551 -22.96 -17.24 27.95
N ASN A 552 -22.37 -16.04 28.09
CA ASN A 552 -23.13 -14.82 28.32
C ASN A 552 -22.58 -13.63 27.54
N ALA A 553 -23.37 -12.57 27.42
CA ALA A 553 -23.03 -11.37 26.66
C ALA A 553 -21.72 -10.73 27.12
N THR A 554 -21.44 -10.70 28.43
CA THR A 554 -20.21 -10.14 28.96
C THR A 554 -18.97 -10.88 28.44
N GLN A 555 -18.99 -12.22 28.47
CA GLN A 555 -17.88 -13.04 27.93
C GLN A 555 -17.69 -12.82 26.42
N VAL A 556 -18.78 -12.69 25.66
CA VAL A 556 -18.73 -12.42 24.22
C VAL A 556 -18.09 -11.07 23.93
N VAL A 557 -18.53 -10.02 24.61
CA VAL A 557 -17.98 -8.65 24.45
C VAL A 557 -16.49 -8.65 24.82
N ASP A 558 -16.11 -9.22 25.95
CA ASP A 558 -14.71 -9.28 26.39
C ASP A 558 -13.82 -10.03 25.39
N TYR A 559 -14.30 -11.14 24.86
CA TYR A 559 -13.59 -11.90 23.84
C TYR A 559 -13.41 -11.10 22.55
N LEU A 560 -14.46 -10.43 22.05
CA LEU A 560 -14.38 -9.64 20.83
C LEU A 560 -13.51 -8.39 21.04
N LEU A 561 -13.62 -7.70 22.16
CA LEU A 561 -12.74 -6.57 22.47
C LEU A 561 -11.27 -7.01 22.52
N ALA A 562 -10.94 -8.08 23.22
CA ALA A 562 -9.58 -8.61 23.28
C ALA A 562 -9.03 -9.05 21.92
N ARG A 563 -9.91 -9.50 21.01
CA ARG A 563 -9.54 -9.93 19.66
C ARG A 563 -9.30 -8.76 18.70
N PHE A 564 -10.12 -7.71 18.79
CA PHE A 564 -10.12 -6.62 17.81
C PHE A 564 -9.37 -5.38 18.27
N ILE A 565 -9.31 -5.11 19.56
CA ILE A 565 -8.70 -3.89 20.13
C ILE A 565 -7.45 -4.26 20.94
N PRO A 566 -6.27 -3.66 20.64
CA PRO A 566 -5.02 -4.03 21.27
C PRO A 566 -4.87 -3.52 22.72
N LEU A 567 -5.66 -2.54 23.12
CA LEU A 567 -5.67 -1.95 24.47
C LEU A 567 -7.04 -2.10 25.16
N ALA A 568 -7.04 -1.90 26.47
CA ALA A 568 -8.28 -1.91 27.23
C ALA A 568 -9.19 -0.74 26.81
N VAL A 569 -10.45 -1.02 26.58
CA VAL A 569 -11.53 -0.04 26.34
C VAL A 569 -12.03 0.49 27.69
N GLU A 570 -12.50 1.73 27.73
CA GLU A 570 -13.07 2.30 28.93
C GLU A 570 -14.23 1.46 29.46
N ASN A 571 -14.33 1.34 30.80
CA ASN A 571 -15.36 0.51 31.44
C ASN A 571 -16.78 0.93 31.05
N ALA A 572 -17.02 2.24 30.82
CA ALA A 572 -18.33 2.75 30.41
C ALA A 572 -18.72 2.25 29.00
N ASP A 573 -17.79 2.27 28.06
CA ASP A 573 -18.04 1.81 26.69
C ASP A 573 -18.18 0.29 26.64
N ARG A 574 -17.33 -0.44 27.41
CA ARG A 574 -17.49 -1.88 27.57
C ARG A 574 -18.89 -2.25 28.13
N ALA A 575 -19.38 -1.53 29.16
CA ALA A 575 -20.71 -1.75 29.73
C ALA A 575 -21.82 -1.50 28.70
N ARG A 576 -21.71 -0.41 27.91
CA ARG A 576 -22.66 -0.11 26.83
C ARG A 576 -22.73 -1.22 25.78
N LEU A 577 -21.59 -1.79 25.39
CA LEU A 577 -21.55 -2.92 24.44
C LEU A 577 -22.18 -4.18 25.00
N VAL A 578 -21.99 -4.46 26.29
CA VAL A 578 -22.65 -5.60 26.97
C VAL A 578 -24.16 -5.40 27.02
N ASP A 579 -24.62 -4.23 27.41
CA ASP A 579 -26.05 -3.90 27.47
C ASP A 579 -26.68 -3.91 26.07
N PHE A 580 -25.97 -3.41 25.07
CA PHE A 580 -26.40 -3.50 23.67
C PHE A 580 -26.64 -4.97 23.25
N LEU A 581 -25.65 -5.85 23.48
CA LEU A 581 -25.78 -7.24 23.09
C LEU A 581 -26.92 -7.94 23.84
N LYS A 582 -27.10 -7.69 25.14
CA LYS A 582 -28.21 -8.23 25.92
C LYS A 582 -29.57 -7.80 25.38
N ASN A 583 -29.69 -6.54 24.98
CA ASN A 583 -30.92 -6.00 24.42
C ASN A 583 -31.24 -6.61 23.06
N GLU A 584 -30.24 -6.75 22.17
CA GLU A 584 -30.41 -7.39 20.86
C GLU A 584 -30.78 -8.88 20.98
N LEU A 585 -30.22 -9.57 21.98
CA LEU A 585 -30.53 -10.99 22.23
C LEU A 585 -31.84 -11.20 23.01
N GLY A 586 -32.31 -10.19 23.73
CA GLY A 586 -33.42 -10.31 24.69
C GLY A 586 -33.10 -11.21 25.89
N THR A 587 -31.84 -11.63 26.04
CA THR A 587 -31.35 -12.52 27.11
C THR A 587 -29.85 -12.34 27.32
N ASP A 588 -29.35 -12.70 28.51
CA ASP A 588 -27.90 -12.80 28.77
C ASP A 588 -27.32 -14.17 28.39
N ASP A 589 -28.19 -15.17 28.19
CA ASP A 589 -27.78 -16.53 27.84
C ASP A 589 -27.60 -16.67 26.32
N VAL A 590 -26.32 -16.69 25.90
CA VAL A 590 -25.93 -16.79 24.50
C VAL A 590 -26.28 -18.18 23.90
N VAL A 591 -26.35 -19.22 24.74
CA VAL A 591 -26.72 -20.55 24.29
C VAL A 591 -28.21 -20.62 23.92
N GLN A 592 -29.05 -19.92 24.67
CA GLN A 592 -30.47 -19.77 24.37
C GLN A 592 -30.72 -19.00 23.06
N ALA A 593 -29.92 -17.99 22.76
CA ALA A 593 -30.01 -17.14 21.58
C ALA A 593 -29.36 -17.75 20.31
N GLN A 594 -28.83 -18.96 20.37
CA GLN A 594 -27.90 -19.53 19.37
C GLN A 594 -28.47 -19.56 17.93
N SER A 595 -29.80 -19.67 17.76
CA SER A 595 -30.42 -19.75 16.43
C SER A 595 -30.46 -18.42 15.68
N TYR A 596 -30.33 -17.28 16.36
CA TYR A 596 -30.36 -15.92 15.78
C TYR A 596 -29.16 -15.07 16.18
N LEU A 597 -28.10 -15.67 16.70
CA LEU A 597 -26.93 -15.01 17.28
C LEU A 597 -26.10 -14.21 16.24
N GLU A 598 -26.07 -14.64 14.98
CA GLU A 598 -25.15 -14.10 13.95
C GLU A 598 -25.36 -12.61 13.70
N GLU A 599 -26.61 -12.15 13.53
CA GLU A 599 -26.91 -10.75 13.23
C GLU A 599 -26.59 -9.81 14.41
N PRO A 600 -27.01 -10.08 15.66
CA PRO A 600 -26.57 -9.32 16.84
C PRO A 600 -25.06 -9.24 17.00
N LEU A 601 -24.32 -10.30 16.67
CA LEU A 601 -22.85 -10.28 16.72
C LEU A 601 -22.24 -9.39 15.63
N ARG A 602 -22.83 -9.35 14.42
CA ARG A 602 -22.38 -8.42 13.36
C ARG A 602 -22.62 -6.97 13.75
N LEU A 603 -23.79 -6.66 14.34
CA LEU A 603 -24.08 -5.32 14.86
C LEU A 603 -23.12 -4.92 15.98
N LEU A 604 -22.91 -5.81 16.96
CA LEU A 604 -21.92 -5.59 18.03
C LEU A 604 -20.52 -5.35 17.47
N LEU A 605 -20.09 -6.17 16.53
CA LEU A 605 -18.78 -6.03 15.93
C LEU A 605 -18.63 -4.73 15.13
N HIS A 606 -19.69 -4.29 14.44
CA HIS A 606 -19.72 -2.99 13.79
C HIS A 606 -19.52 -1.83 14.80
N LEU A 607 -20.15 -1.90 15.97
CA LEU A 607 -19.93 -0.93 17.05
C LEU A 607 -18.48 -0.96 17.53
N ILE A 608 -17.91 -2.15 17.78
CA ILE A 608 -16.52 -2.31 18.20
C ILE A 608 -15.55 -1.72 17.15
N MET A 609 -15.78 -2.00 15.86
CA MET A 609 -14.95 -1.48 14.78
C MET A 609 -15.13 0.03 14.53
N SER A 610 -16.19 0.63 15.11
CA SER A 610 -16.43 2.08 15.07
C SER A 610 -15.77 2.83 16.24
N LEU A 611 -15.25 2.12 17.23
CA LEU A 611 -14.54 2.75 18.35
C LEU A 611 -13.22 3.42 17.89
N PRO A 612 -12.84 4.55 18.49
CA PRO A 612 -11.54 5.20 18.20
C PRO A 612 -10.35 4.27 18.38
N GLU A 613 -10.36 3.42 19.40
CA GLU A 613 -9.28 2.47 19.73
C GLU A 613 -9.08 1.43 18.63
N TYR A 614 -10.11 1.08 17.88
CA TYR A 614 -10.00 0.18 16.75
C TYR A 614 -9.21 0.79 15.57
N GLN A 615 -9.22 2.10 15.43
CA GLN A 615 -8.49 2.83 14.38
C GLN A 615 -6.98 2.85 14.63
N LEU A 616 -6.55 2.46 15.84
CA LEU A 616 -5.18 2.50 16.30
C LEU A 616 -4.52 1.11 16.27
N GLY A 617 -3.17 1.11 16.13
CA GLY A 617 -2.36 -0.12 16.11
C GLY A 617 -1.03 0.02 16.83
#